data_b86e14a777931a5689196e61a7ea4f83
#
_entry.id   b86e14a777931a5689196e61a7ea4f83
#
_cell.length_a   1.000
_cell.length_b   1.000
_cell.length_c   1.000
_cell.angle_alpha   90.00
_cell.angle_beta   90.00
_cell.angle_gamma   90.00
#
_symmetry.space_group_name_H-M   'P 1'
#
loop_
_entity.id
_entity.type
_entity.pdbx_description
1 polymer ?
#
loop_
_entity_poly.entity_id
_entity_poly.type
_entity_poly.pdbx_seq_one_letter_code
_entity_poly.pdbx_strand_id
1 'polypeptide(L)'
;LRNNQKTNCNYWKYSYKKWNLSIKPVYLKMDKELSIGARRFKKVREEQNHTQQSFAAVLGISTGTADIERGKTKISGKIVMELLKQFNINPLWLFGKSFVQYVDIDGGDVGPKVVIVDNDGEDSIVLVNQKAAAGYPHNIQDVDWYQSLPAFNIPLPEYRNATYRGFQVEGDSMLPNIRPNEWVLGKAVPSISEASDSRIYIVVLQDSVLVKKLQKITGTPDRVRLVSLNKEYLPIDVDVRHIQELWMVNSKLTFGINEPSDSTLLRQLQQSMEELKGQINNMQP
;
A
#
# COMPACT_ATOMS: atom_id res chain seq x y z
N LEU A 1 37.49 -30.02 -29.57
CA LEU A 1 36.62 -30.28 -30.75
C LEU A 1 35.44 -29.29 -30.69
N ARG A 2 35.48 -28.28 -31.59
CA ARG A 2 34.44 -27.26 -31.81
C ARG A 2 33.30 -27.89 -32.59
N ASN A 3 32.07 -27.68 -32.20
CA ASN A 3 30.93 -27.85 -33.08
C ASN A 3 30.07 -26.57 -33.08
N ASN A 4 30.19 -25.85 -34.21
CA ASN A 4 29.31 -24.79 -34.67
C ASN A 4 27.97 -25.43 -35.12
N GLN A 5 26.87 -25.06 -34.48
CA GLN A 5 25.55 -25.25 -35.06
C GLN A 5 25.04 -23.91 -35.60
N LYS A 6 25.08 -23.80 -36.91
CA LYS A 6 24.38 -22.76 -37.70
C LYS A 6 22.90 -23.14 -37.74
N THR A 7 22.04 -22.32 -37.20
CA THR A 7 20.60 -22.42 -37.40
C THR A 7 20.23 -21.94 -38.79
N ASN A 8 19.77 -22.87 -39.65
CA ASN A 8 19.24 -22.63 -40.95
C ASN A 8 17.86 -21.96 -40.85
N CYS A 9 17.76 -20.73 -41.33
CA CYS A 9 16.48 -20.08 -41.61
C CYS A 9 15.98 -20.56 -42.98
N ASN A 10 14.97 -21.43 -43.01
CA ASN A 10 14.34 -21.90 -44.25
C ASN A 10 13.47 -20.79 -44.84
N TYR A 11 13.95 -20.19 -45.94
CA TYR A 11 13.13 -19.36 -46.81
C TYR A 11 12.24 -20.25 -47.67
N TRP A 12 10.93 -20.12 -47.55
CA TRP A 12 9.97 -20.67 -48.49
C TRP A 12 10.04 -19.86 -49.79
N LYS A 13 10.60 -20.48 -50.88
CA LYS A 13 10.51 -19.97 -52.23
C LYS A 13 9.15 -20.32 -52.81
N TYR A 14 8.23 -19.37 -52.89
CA TYR A 14 7.07 -19.49 -53.75
C TYR A 14 7.43 -19.06 -55.18
N SER A 15 7.30 -19.99 -56.12
CA SER A 15 7.40 -19.76 -57.56
C SER A 15 6.12 -19.08 -58.04
N TYR A 16 6.22 -17.81 -58.42
CA TYR A 16 5.12 -17.11 -59.11
C TYR A 16 5.31 -17.13 -60.62
N LYS A 17 4.33 -17.69 -61.33
CA LYS A 17 4.20 -17.59 -62.79
C LYS A 17 4.01 -16.11 -63.16
N LYS A 18 4.75 -15.68 -64.21
CA LYS A 18 4.71 -14.35 -64.81
C LYS A 18 3.29 -13.91 -65.13
N TRP A 19 2.82 -12.87 -64.44
CA TRP A 19 1.82 -11.94 -64.95
C TRP A 19 2.49 -10.57 -65.04
N ASN A 20 2.59 -10.01 -66.27
CA ASN A 20 3.10 -8.67 -66.52
C ASN A 20 2.10 -7.62 -65.98
N LEU A 21 2.14 -7.30 -64.71
CA LEU A 21 1.52 -6.10 -64.16
C LEU A 21 2.62 -5.35 -63.43
N SER A 22 2.95 -4.17 -63.98
CA SER A 22 3.90 -3.22 -63.41
C SER A 22 3.30 -2.62 -62.15
N ILE A 23 3.25 -3.41 -61.05
CA ILE A 23 2.87 -2.92 -59.75
C ILE A 23 4.16 -2.42 -59.08
N LYS A 24 4.32 -1.10 -59.00
CA LYS A 24 5.37 -0.51 -58.14
C LYS A 24 5.12 -0.98 -56.71
N PRO A 25 6.14 -1.53 -56.01
CA PRO A 25 5.96 -1.89 -54.60
C PRO A 25 5.62 -0.64 -53.83
N VAL A 26 4.42 -0.59 -53.25
CA VAL A 26 4.04 0.40 -52.26
C VAL A 26 4.77 -0.02 -50.99
N TYR A 27 5.90 0.63 -50.70
CA TYR A 27 6.55 0.54 -49.41
C TYR A 27 5.60 1.22 -48.41
N LEU A 28 4.75 0.45 -47.73
CA LEU A 28 4.11 0.90 -46.50
C LEU A 28 5.22 1.23 -45.52
N LYS A 29 5.45 2.54 -45.34
CA LYS A 29 6.31 3.05 -44.30
C LYS A 29 5.69 2.56 -42.99
N MET A 30 6.26 1.52 -42.39
CA MET A 30 5.88 1.12 -41.03
C MET A 30 6.23 2.31 -40.15
N ASP A 31 5.22 3.06 -39.74
CA ASP A 31 5.39 4.12 -38.73
C ASP A 31 6.01 3.46 -37.51
N LYS A 32 7.17 4.00 -37.13
CA LYS A 32 7.94 3.51 -35.97
C LYS A 32 7.03 3.61 -34.76
N GLU A 33 6.59 2.48 -34.22
CA GLU A 33 5.67 2.43 -33.10
C GLU A 33 6.25 3.25 -31.95
N LEU A 34 5.51 4.27 -31.53
CA LEU A 34 5.94 5.17 -30.44
C LEU A 34 6.12 4.36 -29.16
N SER A 35 7.24 4.58 -28.47
CA SER A 35 7.50 3.94 -27.18
C SER A 35 6.36 4.25 -26.18
N ILE A 36 6.09 3.31 -25.28
CA ILE A 36 5.09 3.49 -24.21
C ILE A 36 5.34 4.79 -23.44
N GLY A 37 6.63 5.08 -23.12
CA GLY A 37 7.00 6.31 -22.43
C GLY A 37 6.61 7.58 -23.19
N ALA A 38 6.86 7.66 -24.49
CA ALA A 38 6.51 8.83 -25.30
C ALA A 38 4.99 9.06 -25.36
N ARG A 39 4.22 7.98 -25.53
CA ARG A 39 2.75 8.02 -25.53
C ARG A 39 2.20 8.50 -24.19
N ARG A 40 2.73 7.95 -23.08
CA ARG A 40 2.30 8.32 -21.74
C ARG A 40 2.75 9.71 -21.33
N PHE A 41 3.93 10.15 -21.76
CA PHE A 41 4.40 11.52 -21.58
C PHE A 41 3.45 12.54 -22.23
N LYS A 42 3.06 12.29 -23.49
CA LYS A 42 2.08 13.12 -24.20
C LYS A 42 0.73 13.10 -23.48
N LYS A 43 0.25 11.93 -23.03
CA LYS A 43 -1.00 11.76 -22.28
C LYS A 43 -1.01 12.63 -21.01
N VAL A 44 0.06 12.61 -20.22
CA VAL A 44 0.18 13.46 -19.02
C VAL A 44 0.04 14.94 -19.36
N ARG A 45 0.73 15.41 -20.37
CA ARG A 45 0.63 16.81 -20.81
C ARG A 45 -0.81 17.21 -21.16
N GLU A 46 -1.50 16.36 -21.91
CA GLU A 46 -2.88 16.61 -22.35
C GLU A 46 -3.86 16.57 -21.17
N GLU A 47 -3.73 15.63 -20.27
CA GLU A 47 -4.55 15.53 -19.05
C GLU A 47 -4.37 16.74 -18.13
N GLN A 48 -3.15 17.29 -18.06
CA GLN A 48 -2.85 18.49 -17.28
C GLN A 48 -3.16 19.81 -18.03
N ASN A 49 -3.79 19.72 -19.21
CA ASN A 49 -4.18 20.87 -20.03
C ASN A 49 -3.01 21.81 -20.41
N HIS A 50 -1.80 21.26 -20.55
CA HIS A 50 -0.62 22.04 -20.93
C HIS A 50 -0.38 22.02 -22.44
N THR A 51 0.05 23.19 -22.98
CA THR A 51 0.69 23.26 -24.30
C THR A 51 2.09 22.64 -24.21
N GLN A 52 2.68 22.30 -25.36
CA GLN A 52 4.07 21.80 -25.37
C GLN A 52 5.08 22.79 -24.76
N GLN A 53 4.87 24.09 -24.96
CA GLN A 53 5.71 25.15 -24.41
C GLN A 53 5.53 25.30 -22.89
N SER A 54 4.28 25.37 -22.41
CA SER A 54 4.02 25.51 -20.97
C SER A 54 4.48 24.27 -20.20
N PHE A 55 4.31 23.07 -20.78
CA PHE A 55 4.78 21.84 -20.16
C PHE A 55 6.31 21.76 -20.08
N ALA A 56 7.01 22.21 -21.13
CA ALA A 56 8.46 22.33 -21.11
C ALA A 56 8.95 23.29 -20.02
N ALA A 57 8.28 24.42 -19.84
CA ALA A 57 8.61 25.39 -18.80
C ALA A 57 8.43 24.81 -17.39
N VAL A 58 7.32 24.12 -17.12
CA VAL A 58 7.06 23.45 -15.83
C VAL A 58 8.10 22.38 -15.53
N LEU A 59 8.51 21.59 -16.53
CA LEU A 59 9.53 20.55 -16.37
C LEU A 59 10.96 21.08 -16.39
N GLY A 60 11.17 22.38 -16.57
CA GLY A 60 12.50 23.01 -16.60
C GLY A 60 13.41 22.48 -17.73
N ILE A 61 12.80 22.18 -18.91
CA ILE A 61 13.52 21.70 -20.09
C ILE A 61 13.55 22.77 -21.17
N SER A 62 14.75 23.03 -21.70
CA SER A 62 14.97 24.00 -22.77
C SER A 62 14.64 23.49 -24.17
N THR A 63 14.66 22.15 -24.36
CA THR A 63 14.30 21.47 -25.60
C THR A 63 12.83 21.11 -25.60
N GLY A 64 12.13 21.39 -26.68
CA GLY A 64 10.68 21.19 -26.76
C GLY A 64 10.25 19.75 -26.45
N THR A 65 9.15 19.59 -25.74
CA THR A 65 8.50 18.30 -25.44
C THR A 65 8.10 17.53 -26.70
N ALA A 66 7.99 18.22 -27.84
CA ALA A 66 7.62 17.63 -29.12
C ALA A 66 8.52 16.49 -29.58
N ASP A 67 9.82 16.56 -29.34
CA ASP A 67 10.75 15.49 -29.74
C ASP A 67 10.65 14.26 -28.84
N ILE A 68 10.31 14.45 -27.57
CA ILE A 68 10.01 13.36 -26.63
C ILE A 68 8.71 12.68 -27.04
N GLU A 69 7.67 13.46 -27.32
CA GLU A 69 6.34 12.95 -27.72
C GLU A 69 6.39 12.20 -29.05
N ARG A 70 7.29 12.58 -29.97
CA ARG A 70 7.55 11.90 -31.25
C ARG A 70 8.51 10.71 -31.11
N GLY A 71 9.02 10.45 -29.91
CA GLY A 71 9.97 9.36 -29.66
C GLY A 71 11.37 9.58 -30.25
N LYS A 72 11.70 10.81 -30.66
CA LYS A 72 13.04 11.17 -31.16
C LYS A 72 14.06 11.28 -30.02
N THR A 73 13.63 11.80 -28.87
CA THR A 73 14.44 11.96 -27.67
C THR A 73 13.90 11.09 -26.54
N LYS A 74 14.79 10.45 -25.80
CA LYS A 74 14.44 9.67 -24.61
C LYS A 74 14.09 10.59 -23.42
N ILE A 75 13.17 10.15 -22.58
CA ILE A 75 12.85 10.84 -21.31
C ILE A 75 14.07 10.72 -20.39
N SER A 76 14.65 11.84 -19.98
CA SER A 76 15.78 11.86 -19.05
C SER A 76 15.33 11.66 -17.60
N GLY A 77 16.25 11.23 -16.73
CA GLY A 77 15.96 11.07 -15.30
C GLY A 77 15.49 12.38 -14.65
N LYS A 78 16.02 13.56 -15.08
CA LYS A 78 15.57 14.86 -14.61
C LYS A 78 14.08 15.07 -14.91
N ILE A 79 13.64 14.77 -16.14
CA ILE A 79 12.24 14.88 -16.55
C ILE A 79 11.35 13.97 -15.74
N VAL A 80 11.80 12.73 -15.50
CA VAL A 80 11.06 11.74 -14.66
C VAL A 80 10.86 12.29 -13.25
N MET A 81 11.90 12.87 -12.66
CA MET A 81 11.82 13.46 -11.31
C MET A 81 10.89 14.67 -11.27
N GLU A 82 10.91 15.53 -12.30
CA GLU A 82 9.98 16.66 -12.37
C GLU A 82 8.53 16.22 -12.59
N LEU A 83 8.29 15.21 -13.42
CA LEU A 83 6.94 14.60 -13.57
C LEU A 83 6.42 14.03 -12.25
N LEU A 84 7.32 13.40 -11.49
CA LEU A 84 7.00 12.87 -10.17
C LEU A 84 6.65 14.00 -9.18
N LYS A 85 7.50 15.05 -9.11
CA LYS A 85 7.34 16.17 -8.16
C LYS A 85 6.15 17.08 -8.48
N GLN A 86 5.95 17.42 -9.76
CA GLN A 86 4.95 18.42 -10.16
C GLN A 86 3.56 17.82 -10.38
N PHE A 87 3.50 16.56 -10.78
CA PHE A 87 2.27 15.91 -11.21
C PHE A 87 2.03 14.56 -10.56
N ASN A 88 2.85 14.15 -9.60
CA ASN A 88 2.77 12.85 -8.90
C ASN A 88 2.77 11.64 -9.86
N ILE A 89 3.41 11.76 -11.02
CA ILE A 89 3.42 10.68 -12.01
C ILE A 89 4.36 9.55 -11.57
N ASN A 90 3.81 8.34 -11.50
CA ASN A 90 4.57 7.14 -11.19
C ASN A 90 5.58 6.81 -12.29
N PRO A 91 6.90 6.82 -12.01
CA PRO A 91 7.92 6.47 -12.98
C PRO A 91 7.74 5.08 -13.58
N LEU A 92 7.32 4.10 -12.80
CA LEU A 92 7.06 2.74 -13.27
C LEU A 92 5.89 2.70 -14.25
N TRP A 93 4.84 3.48 -13.99
CA TRP A 93 3.75 3.63 -14.96
C TRP A 93 4.25 4.30 -16.24
N LEU A 94 5.01 5.37 -16.15
CA LEU A 94 5.53 6.08 -17.33
C LEU A 94 6.25 5.12 -18.30
N PHE A 95 7.00 4.16 -17.77
CA PHE A 95 7.74 3.17 -18.56
C PHE A 95 7.00 1.83 -18.77
N GLY A 96 5.72 1.74 -18.41
CA GLY A 96 4.90 0.56 -18.67
C GLY A 96 5.09 -0.62 -17.71
N LYS A 97 5.72 -0.38 -16.55
CA LYS A 97 5.96 -1.39 -15.51
C LYS A 97 4.91 -1.40 -14.40
N SER A 98 4.01 -0.42 -14.38
CA SER A 98 2.89 -0.33 -13.44
C SER A 98 1.62 0.09 -14.17
N PHE A 99 0.46 -0.28 -13.60
CA PHE A 99 -0.86 0.20 -14.05
C PHE A 99 -1.31 1.46 -13.30
N VAL A 100 -0.67 1.78 -12.16
CA VAL A 100 -1.00 2.94 -11.33
C VAL A 100 -0.28 4.17 -11.88
N GLN A 101 -1.04 5.15 -12.39
CA GLN A 101 -0.53 6.35 -13.06
C GLN A 101 0.05 7.37 -12.09
N TYR A 102 -0.61 7.60 -10.95
CA TYR A 102 -0.22 8.59 -9.96
C TYR A 102 0.35 7.92 -8.72
N VAL A 103 1.43 8.48 -8.19
CA VAL A 103 1.94 8.13 -6.86
C VAL A 103 1.50 9.23 -5.92
N ASP A 104 0.95 8.85 -4.79
CA ASP A 104 0.61 9.80 -3.74
C ASP A 104 1.90 10.18 -2.98
N ILE A 105 2.57 11.25 -3.43
CA ILE A 105 3.79 11.74 -2.78
C ILE A 105 3.44 12.55 -1.52
N ASP A 106 2.29 13.25 -1.54
CA ASP A 106 1.80 14.04 -0.42
C ASP A 106 1.05 13.18 0.61
N GLY A 107 0.57 12.01 0.20
CA GLY A 107 -0.02 10.98 1.06
C GLY A 107 0.98 10.22 1.91
N GLY A 108 2.19 10.73 2.08
CA GLY A 108 3.27 10.19 2.90
C GLY A 108 3.44 8.67 2.72
N ASP A 109 4.61 8.22 2.30
CA ASP A 109 4.96 6.79 2.37
C ASP A 109 4.83 6.33 3.84
N VAL A 110 3.74 5.67 4.15
CA VAL A 110 3.44 5.09 5.47
C VAL A 110 3.73 3.58 5.50
N GLY A 111 4.40 3.08 4.48
CA GLY A 111 4.90 1.71 4.43
C GLY A 111 6.05 1.47 5.40
N PRO A 112 6.40 0.20 5.66
CA PRO A 112 7.49 -0.18 6.55
C PRO A 112 8.83 0.37 6.06
N LYS A 113 9.59 0.97 6.98
CA LYS A 113 10.92 1.53 6.66
C LYS A 113 12.01 0.46 6.67
N VAL A 114 11.81 -0.60 7.44
CA VAL A 114 12.70 -1.76 7.53
C VAL A 114 11.89 -3.04 7.42
N VAL A 115 12.33 -3.97 6.58
CA VAL A 115 11.76 -5.31 6.45
C VAL A 115 12.88 -6.31 6.75
N ILE A 116 12.61 -7.27 7.64
CA ILE A 116 13.53 -8.37 7.95
C ILE A 116 13.10 -9.58 7.14
N VAL A 117 14.06 -10.17 6.45
CA VAL A 117 13.86 -11.40 5.68
C VAL A 117 14.57 -12.56 6.35
N ASP A 118 14.04 -13.76 6.18
CA ASP A 118 14.69 -14.99 6.63
C ASP A 118 15.77 -15.48 5.65
N ASN A 119 16.34 -16.67 5.93
CA ASN A 119 17.37 -17.26 5.09
C ASN A 119 16.89 -17.66 3.69
N ASP A 120 15.58 -17.84 3.50
CA ASP A 120 14.94 -18.18 2.24
C ASP A 120 14.52 -16.93 1.44
N GLY A 121 14.73 -15.74 2.01
CA GLY A 121 14.37 -14.44 1.42
C GLY A 121 12.89 -14.05 1.60
N GLU A 122 12.17 -14.76 2.48
CA GLU A 122 10.77 -14.43 2.80
C GLU A 122 10.69 -13.44 3.96
N ASP A 123 9.67 -12.56 3.94
CA ASP A 123 9.46 -11.56 4.99
C ASP A 123 9.15 -12.21 6.33
N SER A 124 9.94 -11.90 7.35
CA SER A 124 9.72 -12.34 8.72
C SER A 124 8.82 -11.36 9.48
N ILE A 125 7.91 -11.91 10.29
CA ILE A 125 7.02 -11.11 11.15
C ILE A 125 7.77 -10.74 12.42
N VAL A 126 8.24 -9.51 12.50
CA VAL A 126 8.90 -8.97 13.69
C VAL A 126 7.87 -8.69 14.77
N LEU A 127 8.17 -9.08 16.02
CA LEU A 127 7.32 -8.87 17.19
C LEU A 127 7.79 -7.68 18.02
N VAL A 128 6.95 -6.67 18.12
CA VAL A 128 7.16 -5.46 18.91
C VAL A 128 6.34 -5.56 20.18
N ASN A 129 6.98 -5.91 21.31
CA ASN A 129 6.32 -5.93 22.61
C ASN A 129 6.09 -4.50 23.13
N GLN A 130 5.35 -4.35 24.23
CA GLN A 130 5.02 -3.04 24.82
C GLN A 130 6.26 -2.19 25.08
N LYS A 131 7.33 -2.79 25.63
CA LYS A 131 8.58 -2.08 25.90
C LYS A 131 9.27 -1.62 24.59
N ALA A 132 9.28 -2.46 23.56
CA ALA A 132 9.83 -2.11 22.26
C ALA A 132 8.95 -1.06 21.55
N ALA A 133 7.62 -1.10 21.74
CA ALA A 133 6.69 -0.13 21.13
C ALA A 133 6.97 1.32 21.57
N ALA A 134 7.40 1.53 22.80
CA ALA A 134 7.80 2.86 23.30
C ALA A 134 9.02 3.43 22.54
N GLY A 135 9.95 2.57 22.15
CA GLY A 135 11.15 2.97 21.38
C GLY A 135 10.99 2.90 19.86
N TYR A 136 9.92 2.27 19.39
CA TYR A 136 9.71 1.96 17.97
C TYR A 136 9.76 3.20 17.05
N PRO A 137 9.08 4.32 17.35
CA PRO A 137 9.11 5.49 16.49
C PRO A 137 10.50 6.10 16.29
N HIS A 138 11.36 5.97 17.29
CA HIS A 138 12.72 6.53 17.25
C HIS A 138 13.72 5.60 16.54
N ASN A 139 13.42 4.30 16.47
CA ASN A 139 14.28 3.28 15.84
C ASN A 139 13.70 2.78 14.50
N ILE A 140 12.78 3.53 13.90
CA ILE A 140 12.00 3.10 12.73
C ILE A 140 12.85 2.78 11.49
N GLN A 141 14.09 3.27 11.42
CA GLN A 141 15.06 3.03 10.34
C GLN A 141 16.30 2.27 10.82
N ASP A 142 16.36 1.85 12.07
CA ASP A 142 17.50 1.17 12.66
C ASP A 142 17.40 -0.35 12.43
N VAL A 143 18.16 -0.84 11.45
CA VAL A 143 18.17 -2.27 11.08
C VAL A 143 18.66 -3.15 12.23
N ASP A 144 19.70 -2.71 12.96
CA ASP A 144 20.30 -3.47 14.06
C ASP A 144 19.29 -3.62 15.22
N TRP A 145 18.53 -2.57 15.46
CA TRP A 145 17.45 -2.60 16.45
C TRP A 145 16.38 -3.64 16.05
N TYR A 146 15.95 -3.67 14.78
CA TYR A 146 14.97 -4.66 14.33
C TYR A 146 15.49 -6.09 14.42
N GLN A 147 16.77 -6.32 14.11
CA GLN A 147 17.39 -7.64 14.24
C GLN A 147 17.47 -8.14 15.69
N SER A 148 17.43 -7.23 16.66
CA SER A 148 17.38 -7.58 18.09
C SER A 148 16.00 -8.03 18.57
N LEU A 149 14.95 -7.77 17.79
CA LEU A 149 13.59 -8.15 18.14
C LEU A 149 13.28 -9.60 17.72
N PRO A 150 12.44 -10.31 18.48
CA PRO A 150 11.99 -11.63 18.08
C PRO A 150 11.20 -11.56 16.78
N ALA A 151 11.42 -12.52 15.90
CA ALA A 151 10.70 -12.65 14.63
C ALA A 151 10.30 -14.10 14.40
N PHE A 152 9.24 -14.30 13.62
CA PHE A 152 8.76 -15.63 13.25
C PHE A 152 8.03 -15.61 11.91
N ASN A 153 7.80 -16.79 11.33
CA ASN A 153 7.06 -16.94 10.09
C ASN A 153 5.79 -17.75 10.33
N ILE A 154 4.69 -17.33 9.70
CA ILE A 154 3.41 -18.06 9.72
C ILE A 154 3.23 -18.70 8.35
N PRO A 155 3.27 -20.04 8.23
CA PRO A 155 3.18 -20.75 6.94
C PRO A 155 1.74 -20.84 6.42
N LEU A 156 0.92 -19.82 6.63
CA LEU A 156 -0.44 -19.72 6.14
C LEU A 156 -0.51 -18.88 4.86
N PRO A 157 -1.35 -19.24 3.89
CA PRO A 157 -1.51 -18.52 2.63
C PRO A 157 -1.84 -17.03 2.82
N GLU A 158 -2.58 -16.68 3.87
CA GLU A 158 -3.02 -15.32 4.20
C GLU A 158 -1.86 -14.38 4.52
N TYR A 159 -0.70 -14.93 4.92
CA TYR A 159 0.51 -14.17 5.28
C TYR A 159 1.54 -14.13 4.16
N ARG A 160 1.23 -14.72 2.99
CA ARG A 160 2.10 -14.66 1.82
C ARG A 160 1.88 -13.38 1.03
N ASN A 161 2.90 -12.96 0.30
CA ASN A 161 2.86 -11.82 -0.62
C ASN A 161 2.54 -10.46 0.04
N ALA A 162 2.84 -10.31 1.33
CA ALA A 162 2.72 -9.02 2.02
C ALA A 162 3.61 -9.02 3.27
N THR A 163 4.09 -7.84 3.64
CA THR A 163 4.87 -7.63 4.85
C THR A 163 3.94 -7.48 6.05
N TYR A 164 4.24 -8.21 7.14
CA TYR A 164 3.49 -8.17 8.40
C TYR A 164 4.38 -7.80 9.57
N ARG A 165 3.76 -7.24 10.61
CA ARG A 165 4.41 -6.93 11.89
C ARG A 165 3.45 -7.18 13.04
N GLY A 166 3.96 -7.75 14.15
CA GLY A 166 3.17 -8.00 15.35
C GLY A 166 3.43 -6.93 16.40
N PHE A 167 2.37 -6.41 17.00
CA PHE A 167 2.45 -5.43 18.09
C PHE A 167 1.66 -5.93 19.29
N GLN A 168 2.28 -5.85 20.47
CA GLN A 168 1.60 -6.16 21.73
C GLN A 168 0.80 -4.95 22.18
N VAL A 169 -0.48 -5.14 22.44
CA VAL A 169 -1.41 -4.07 22.79
C VAL A 169 -1.25 -3.68 24.25
N GLU A 170 -1.13 -2.38 24.49
CA GLU A 170 -1.18 -1.75 25.80
C GLU A 170 -2.49 -0.98 25.95
N GLY A 171 -3.05 -1.01 27.18
CA GLY A 171 -4.29 -0.31 27.46
C GLY A 171 -5.55 -0.99 26.93
N ASP A 172 -6.68 -0.35 27.19
CA ASP A 172 -8.04 -0.89 27.03
C ASP A 172 -8.89 -0.11 26.01
N SER A 173 -8.28 0.80 25.28
CA SER A 173 -8.99 1.68 24.31
C SER A 173 -9.68 0.94 23.18
N MET A 174 -9.31 -0.33 22.94
CA MET A 174 -9.88 -1.18 21.87
C MET A 174 -10.78 -2.29 22.41
N LEU A 175 -11.17 -2.21 23.69
CA LEU A 175 -12.19 -3.10 24.25
C LEU A 175 -13.54 -2.90 23.51
N PRO A 176 -14.37 -3.97 23.42
CA PRO A 176 -14.13 -5.33 23.90
C PRO A 176 -13.31 -6.21 22.91
N ASN A 177 -13.02 -5.73 21.70
CA ASN A 177 -12.52 -6.58 20.62
C ASN A 177 -11.04 -6.96 20.78
N ILE A 178 -10.23 -6.04 21.31
CA ILE A 178 -8.80 -6.24 21.53
C ILE A 178 -8.52 -5.90 22.99
N ARG A 179 -7.94 -6.85 23.71
CA ARG A 179 -7.66 -6.73 25.15
C ARG A 179 -6.20 -6.34 25.39
N PRO A 180 -5.87 -5.74 26.53
CA PRO A 180 -4.48 -5.54 26.94
C PRO A 180 -3.69 -6.85 26.90
N ASN A 181 -2.42 -6.78 26.53
CA ASN A 181 -1.47 -7.90 26.36
C ASN A 181 -1.77 -8.86 25.17
N GLU A 182 -2.86 -8.70 24.44
CA GLU A 182 -3.03 -9.40 23.17
C GLU A 182 -2.03 -8.87 22.12
N TRP A 183 -1.68 -9.73 21.16
CA TRP A 183 -0.88 -9.35 20.02
C TRP A 183 -1.78 -9.12 18.81
N VAL A 184 -1.55 -8.04 18.08
CA VAL A 184 -2.19 -7.76 16.80
C VAL A 184 -1.17 -7.87 15.68
N LEU A 185 -1.53 -8.59 14.61
CA LEU A 185 -0.70 -8.71 13.42
C LEU A 185 -1.23 -7.76 12.36
N GLY A 186 -0.42 -6.80 12.00
CA GLY A 186 -0.72 -5.79 11.00
C GLY A 186 -0.08 -6.10 9.66
N LYS A 187 -0.85 -5.96 8.58
CA LYS A 187 -0.38 -5.96 7.21
C LYS A 187 0.04 -4.56 6.82
N ALA A 188 1.22 -4.40 6.22
CA ALA A 188 1.73 -3.12 5.75
C ALA A 188 0.77 -2.44 4.76
N VAL A 189 0.59 -1.13 4.92
CA VAL A 189 -0.16 -0.28 4.00
C VAL A 189 0.80 0.74 3.42
N PRO A 190 1.00 0.80 2.09
CA PRO A 190 2.00 1.66 1.47
C PRO A 190 1.66 3.15 1.57
N SER A 191 0.37 3.50 1.49
CA SER A 191 -0.10 4.88 1.51
C SER A 191 -1.45 5.03 2.20
N ILE A 192 -1.75 6.22 2.71
CA ILE A 192 -3.07 6.52 3.31
C ILE A 192 -4.22 6.42 2.28
N SER A 193 -3.93 6.68 1.01
CA SER A 193 -4.93 6.55 -0.07
C SER A 193 -5.43 5.09 -0.20
N GLU A 194 -4.54 4.11 0.02
CA GLU A 194 -4.86 2.67 -0.01
C GLU A 194 -5.52 2.17 1.29
N ALA A 195 -5.45 2.95 2.35
CA ALA A 195 -6.11 2.58 3.59
C ALA A 195 -7.64 2.54 3.40
N SER A 196 -8.25 1.43 3.80
CA SER A 196 -9.71 1.27 3.82
C SER A 196 -10.31 2.05 4.99
N ASP A 197 -11.38 2.78 4.73
CA ASP A 197 -12.08 3.51 5.79
C ASP A 197 -12.69 2.58 6.83
N SER A 198 -12.76 3.06 8.05
CA SER A 198 -13.42 2.37 9.17
C SER A 198 -12.86 0.98 9.54
N ARG A 199 -11.61 0.68 9.19
CA ARG A 199 -10.87 -0.51 9.63
C ARG A 199 -9.98 -0.19 10.82
N ILE A 200 -9.51 -1.23 11.52
CA ILE A 200 -8.57 -1.11 12.65
C ILE A 200 -7.15 -1.13 12.09
N TYR A 201 -6.34 -0.20 12.56
CA TYR A 201 -4.93 -0.04 12.17
C TYR A 201 -4.03 0.10 13.40
N ILE A 202 -2.80 -0.37 13.25
CA ILE A 202 -1.69 0.10 14.07
C ILE A 202 -1.13 1.31 13.35
N VAL A 203 -1.12 2.45 14.03
CA VAL A 203 -0.67 3.74 13.52
C VAL A 203 0.59 4.14 14.27
N VAL A 204 1.71 4.21 13.57
CA VAL A 204 2.98 4.67 14.13
C VAL A 204 3.11 6.16 13.88
N LEU A 205 3.08 6.93 14.95
CA LEU A 205 3.31 8.38 14.96
C LEU A 205 4.78 8.66 15.26
N GLN A 206 5.15 9.93 15.36
CA GLN A 206 6.53 10.35 15.66
C GLN A 206 6.99 9.96 17.08
N ASP A 207 6.05 9.81 18.00
CA ASP A 207 6.31 9.58 19.43
C ASP A 207 5.53 8.42 20.04
N SER A 208 4.65 7.78 19.28
CA SER A 208 3.73 6.76 19.82
C SER A 208 3.29 5.74 18.77
N VAL A 209 2.89 4.56 19.25
CA VAL A 209 2.27 3.50 18.47
C VAL A 209 0.85 3.28 19.00
N LEU A 210 -0.14 3.49 18.15
CA LEU A 210 -1.55 3.42 18.54
C LEU A 210 -2.27 2.32 17.77
N VAL A 211 -3.15 1.58 18.44
CA VAL A 211 -4.13 0.70 17.76
C VAL A 211 -5.48 1.41 17.79
N LYS A 212 -5.99 1.81 16.64
CA LYS A 212 -7.25 2.56 16.51
C LYS A 212 -8.00 2.20 15.23
N LYS A 213 -9.29 2.51 15.21
CA LYS A 213 -10.09 2.53 13.99
C LYS A 213 -9.79 3.82 13.23
N LEU A 214 -9.34 3.71 11.97
CA LEU A 214 -9.06 4.85 11.12
C LEU A 214 -10.33 5.25 10.35
N GLN A 215 -10.65 6.54 10.34
CA GLN A 215 -11.70 7.14 9.55
C GLN A 215 -11.14 8.27 8.69
N LYS A 216 -11.44 8.24 7.41
CA LYS A 216 -11.11 9.33 6.48
C LYS A 216 -12.08 10.48 6.68
N ILE A 217 -11.58 11.71 6.78
CA ILE A 217 -12.39 12.90 6.99
C ILE A 217 -12.76 13.47 5.61
N THR A 218 -14.05 13.54 5.32
CA THR A 218 -14.55 14.10 4.04
C THR A 218 -14.13 15.57 3.91
N GLY A 219 -13.50 15.92 2.78
CA GLY A 219 -13.07 17.30 2.49
C GLY A 219 -11.70 17.70 3.06
N THR A 220 -11.03 16.83 3.83
CA THR A 220 -9.69 17.07 4.39
C THR A 220 -8.81 15.82 4.18
N PRO A 221 -8.25 15.64 2.97
CA PRO A 221 -7.46 14.44 2.64
C PRO A 221 -6.13 14.35 3.41
N ASP A 222 -5.65 15.45 3.96
CA ASP A 222 -4.45 15.60 4.78
C ASP A 222 -4.65 15.20 6.26
N ARG A 223 -5.88 14.84 6.67
CA ARG A 223 -6.19 14.45 8.05
C ARG A 223 -7.01 13.17 8.12
N VAL A 224 -6.73 12.38 9.14
CA VAL A 224 -7.50 11.19 9.49
C VAL A 224 -7.95 11.25 10.93
N ARG A 225 -9.07 10.63 11.22
CA ARG A 225 -9.61 10.50 12.58
C ARG A 225 -9.34 9.10 13.10
N LEU A 226 -8.69 9.03 14.25
CA LEU A 226 -8.40 7.80 14.98
C LEU A 226 -9.43 7.63 16.11
N VAL A 227 -10.23 6.56 16.00
CA VAL A 227 -11.34 6.30 16.92
C VAL A 227 -11.05 5.04 17.73
N SER A 228 -11.26 5.11 19.03
CA SER A 228 -11.23 3.97 19.94
C SER A 228 -12.52 3.15 19.83
N LEU A 229 -12.48 1.85 20.08
CA LEU A 229 -13.69 1.05 20.23
C LEU A 229 -14.34 1.25 21.60
N ASN A 230 -13.53 1.47 22.63
CA ASN A 230 -13.99 1.87 23.94
C ASN A 230 -14.44 3.35 23.90
N LYS A 231 -15.72 3.60 24.16
CA LYS A 231 -16.35 4.93 24.08
C LYS A 231 -15.88 5.93 25.12
N GLU A 232 -15.14 5.49 26.15
CA GLU A 232 -14.54 6.37 27.15
C GLU A 232 -13.40 7.23 26.57
N TYR A 233 -12.84 6.80 25.42
CA TYR A 233 -11.75 7.49 24.75
C TYR A 233 -12.27 8.36 23.61
N LEU A 234 -11.94 9.65 23.67
CA LEU A 234 -12.29 10.59 22.61
C LEU A 234 -11.51 10.31 21.31
N PRO A 235 -12.10 10.57 20.14
CA PRO A 235 -11.41 10.51 18.86
C PRO A 235 -10.26 11.51 18.79
N ILE A 236 -9.20 11.15 18.04
CA ILE A 236 -8.01 11.97 17.81
C ILE A 236 -7.90 12.25 16.32
N ASP A 237 -7.87 13.53 15.95
CA ASP A 237 -7.62 13.92 14.56
C ASP A 237 -6.11 14.12 14.36
N VAL A 238 -5.53 13.38 13.40
CA VAL A 238 -4.10 13.35 13.12
C VAL A 238 -3.84 13.83 11.71
N ASP A 239 -2.82 14.67 11.53
CA ASP A 239 -2.29 15.03 10.21
C ASP A 239 -1.55 13.82 9.63
N VAL A 240 -1.83 13.49 8.37
CA VAL A 240 -1.23 12.35 7.67
C VAL A 240 0.30 12.42 7.68
N ARG A 241 0.88 13.62 7.64
CA ARG A 241 2.33 13.85 7.67
C ARG A 241 3.00 13.39 8.97
N HIS A 242 2.24 13.22 10.05
CA HIS A 242 2.77 12.72 11.33
C HIS A 242 2.73 11.18 11.42
N ILE A 243 2.12 10.50 10.46
CA ILE A 243 2.07 9.04 10.40
C ILE A 243 3.33 8.54 9.70
N GLN A 244 4.16 7.80 10.43
CA GLN A 244 5.40 7.22 9.90
C GLN A 244 5.18 5.87 9.24
N GLU A 245 4.35 5.01 9.87
CA GLU A 245 3.95 3.71 9.32
C GLU A 245 2.48 3.43 9.64
N LEU A 246 1.84 2.70 8.74
CA LEU A 246 0.46 2.26 8.87
C LEU A 246 0.34 0.76 8.60
N TRP A 247 -0.29 0.04 9.54
CA TRP A 247 -0.46 -1.39 9.44
C TRP A 247 -1.93 -1.75 9.65
N MET A 248 -2.58 -2.33 8.65
CA MET A 248 -3.96 -2.80 8.77
C MET A 248 -4.01 -4.05 9.63
N VAL A 249 -4.74 -4.02 10.74
CA VAL A 249 -4.90 -5.19 11.61
C VAL A 249 -5.63 -6.29 10.84
N ASN A 250 -4.93 -7.41 10.63
CA ASN A 250 -5.41 -8.58 9.92
C ASN A 250 -5.89 -9.67 10.86
N SER A 251 -5.16 -9.88 11.96
CA SER A 251 -5.43 -10.92 12.93
C SER A 251 -4.92 -10.54 14.31
N LYS A 252 -5.32 -11.31 15.32
CA LYS A 252 -4.80 -11.19 16.67
C LYS A 252 -4.41 -12.56 17.25
N LEU A 253 -3.42 -12.55 18.14
CA LEU A 253 -3.02 -13.73 18.91
C LEU A 253 -3.41 -13.50 20.37
N THR A 254 -4.19 -14.42 20.90
CA THR A 254 -4.67 -14.40 22.27
C THR A 254 -4.03 -15.57 23.01
N PHE A 255 -3.38 -15.27 24.14
CA PHE A 255 -2.79 -16.27 25.02
C PHE A 255 -3.60 -16.37 26.30
N GLY A 256 -3.68 -17.56 26.88
CA GLY A 256 -4.44 -17.79 28.11
C GLY A 256 -5.94 -17.65 27.85
N ILE A 257 -6.50 -18.60 27.09
CA ILE A 257 -7.93 -18.65 26.85
C ILE A 257 -8.62 -19.00 28.17
N ASN A 258 -9.03 -17.96 28.89
CA ASN A 258 -9.92 -18.08 30.03
C ASN A 258 -11.36 -17.98 29.53
N GLU A 259 -12.29 -18.66 30.20
CA GLU A 259 -13.72 -18.44 29.92
C GLU A 259 -14.02 -16.94 29.96
N PRO A 260 -14.75 -16.38 28.98
CA PRO A 260 -15.04 -14.96 28.98
C PRO A 260 -15.83 -14.61 30.25
N SER A 261 -15.28 -13.72 31.08
CA SER A 261 -15.98 -13.17 32.26
C SER A 261 -17.32 -12.52 31.87
N ASP A 262 -17.48 -12.14 30.62
CA ASP A 262 -18.72 -11.60 30.05
C ASP A 262 -19.86 -12.62 30.01
N SER A 263 -19.57 -13.93 29.95
CA SER A 263 -20.61 -14.96 30.00
C SER A 263 -21.26 -15.04 31.39
N THR A 264 -20.52 -14.73 32.45
CA THR A 264 -21.02 -14.68 33.81
C THR A 264 -21.91 -13.45 34.03
N LEU A 265 -21.49 -12.29 33.52
CA LEU A 265 -22.28 -11.05 33.55
C LEU A 265 -23.55 -11.15 32.72
N LEU A 266 -23.46 -11.72 31.50
CA LEU A 266 -24.64 -11.96 30.66
C LEU A 266 -25.61 -12.96 31.31
N ARG A 267 -25.12 -14.03 31.94
CA ARG A 267 -25.96 -14.97 32.71
C ARG A 267 -26.64 -14.27 33.89
N GLN A 268 -25.90 -13.45 34.66
CA GLN A 268 -26.47 -12.69 35.76
C GLN A 268 -27.53 -11.70 35.27
N LEU A 269 -27.30 -10.99 34.18
CA LEU A 269 -28.27 -10.10 33.54
C LEU A 269 -29.50 -10.86 33.06
N GLN A 270 -29.34 -11.99 32.40
CA GLN A 270 -30.45 -12.85 31.95
C GLN A 270 -31.26 -13.35 33.12
N GLN A 271 -30.60 -13.82 34.18
CA GLN A 271 -31.25 -14.31 35.38
C GLN A 271 -32.05 -13.17 36.11
N SER A 272 -31.46 -11.98 36.22
CA SER A 272 -32.15 -10.80 36.78
C SER A 272 -33.35 -10.36 35.91
N MET A 273 -33.24 -10.45 34.60
CA MET A 273 -34.35 -10.16 33.70
C MET A 273 -35.48 -11.20 33.81
N GLU A 274 -35.16 -12.50 34.00
CA GLU A 274 -36.16 -13.55 34.22
C GLU A 274 -36.84 -13.40 35.55
N GLU A 275 -36.10 -13.04 36.62
CA GLU A 275 -36.67 -12.77 37.94
C GLU A 275 -37.62 -11.56 37.90
N LEU A 276 -37.23 -10.43 37.25
CA LEU A 276 -38.08 -9.27 37.06
C LEU A 276 -39.36 -9.60 36.24
N LYS A 277 -39.23 -10.41 35.21
CA LYS A 277 -40.35 -10.87 34.40
C LYS A 277 -41.32 -11.74 35.20
N GLY A 278 -40.80 -12.61 36.08
CA GLY A 278 -41.58 -13.39 37.04
C GLY A 278 -42.34 -12.51 38.04
N GLN A 279 -41.68 -11.47 38.57
CA GLN A 279 -42.35 -10.52 39.49
C GLN A 279 -43.47 -9.71 38.82
N ILE A 280 -43.27 -9.27 37.58
CA ILE A 280 -44.30 -8.57 36.80
C ILE A 280 -45.52 -9.46 36.51
N ASN A 281 -45.28 -10.71 36.14
CA ASN A 281 -46.38 -11.67 35.89
C ASN A 281 -47.15 -12.00 37.15
N ASN A 282 -46.53 -11.96 38.32
CA ASN A 282 -47.20 -12.21 39.61
C ASN A 282 -47.94 -10.93 40.15
N MET A 283 -47.71 -9.78 39.52
CA MET A 283 -48.40 -8.50 39.86
C MET A 283 -49.62 -8.20 38.95
N GLN A 284 -49.85 -9.01 37.96
CA GLN A 284 -51.07 -8.89 37.15
C GLN A 284 -52.21 -9.69 37.85
N PRO A 285 -53.35 -8.99 38.22
CA PRO A 285 -54.46 -9.59 38.90
C PRO A 285 -55.22 -10.58 38.03
#